data_4f4e43f1da49ec42a3fc6a1a6daed7a9
#
_entry.id   4f4e43f1da49ec42a3fc6a1a6daed7a9
#
_cell.length_a   1.000
_cell.length_b   1.000
_cell.length_c   1.000
_cell.angle_alpha   90.00
_cell.angle_beta   90.00
_cell.angle_gamma   90.00
#
_symmetry.space_group_name_H-M   'P 1'
#
loop_
_entity.id
_entity.type
_entity.pdbx_description
1 polymer ?
#
loop_
_entity_poly.entity_id
_entity_poly.type
_entity_poly.pdbx_seq_one_letter_code
_entity_poly.pdbx_strand_id
1 'polypeptide(L)'
;TGTMNSRGMFWGSNNGTDGVKVFGMEHFWGNLWRRTAGWMNVNGTQKVKLTRGTKDGSTASDYNTDGNGYKTVSGATPSGSSGGYINSMKTEGFGRIPVTASGSSSTFEADGLWYNNSGTMYAIVGGTWNNGLQCGPFCADLAYTPSLSGSTNGAALSCKPLATA
;
A
#
# COMPACT_ATOMS: atom_id res chain seq x y z
N THR A 1 7.25 -18.28 7.82
CA THR A 1 5.99 -18.63 7.16
C THR A 1 5.41 -19.89 7.78
N GLY A 2 4.09 -19.95 7.93
CA GLY A 2 3.42 -21.11 8.52
C GLY A 2 3.36 -21.13 10.05
N THR A 3 3.92 -20.15 10.72
CA THR A 3 3.92 -20.10 12.19
C THR A 3 2.54 -19.86 12.80
N MET A 4 1.61 -19.36 11.99
CA MET A 4 0.22 -19.09 12.39
C MET A 4 -0.78 -20.07 11.82
N ASN A 5 -0.36 -21.26 11.37
CA ASN A 5 -1.26 -22.27 10.77
C ASN A 5 -2.38 -22.71 11.72
N SER A 6 -2.10 -22.79 13.02
CA SER A 6 -3.10 -23.14 14.04
C SER A 6 -4.08 -22.00 14.37
N ARG A 7 -3.83 -20.79 13.86
CA ARG A 7 -4.73 -19.65 14.06
C ARG A 7 -5.82 -19.66 13.00
N GLY A 8 -6.99 -19.11 13.35
CA GLY A 8 -8.12 -19.01 12.41
C GLY A 8 -7.84 -18.14 11.19
N MET A 9 -8.87 -17.87 10.40
CA MET A 9 -8.78 -17.03 9.19
C MET A 9 -8.39 -15.58 9.50
N PHE A 10 -8.71 -15.09 10.67
CA PHE A 10 -8.37 -13.76 11.16
C PHE A 10 -7.70 -13.90 12.51
N TRP A 11 -6.54 -13.29 12.65
CA TRP A 11 -5.81 -13.25 13.91
C TRP A 11 -4.85 -12.07 13.92
N GLY A 12 -4.61 -11.52 15.10
CA GLY A 12 -3.64 -10.47 15.32
C GLY A 12 -3.32 -10.33 16.80
N SER A 13 -2.15 -9.79 17.09
CA SER A 13 -1.69 -9.51 18.44
C SER A 13 -0.92 -8.20 18.47
N ASN A 14 -0.93 -7.53 19.58
CA ASN A 14 -0.13 -6.33 19.83
C ASN A 14 1.15 -6.61 20.61
N ASN A 15 1.54 -7.88 20.73
CA ASN A 15 2.74 -8.28 21.50
C ASN A 15 4.06 -7.98 20.78
N GLY A 16 4.02 -7.49 19.54
CA GLY A 16 5.20 -7.13 18.75
C GLY A 16 6.00 -8.31 18.18
N THR A 17 5.61 -9.53 18.45
CA THR A 17 6.34 -10.75 18.02
C THR A 17 5.57 -11.56 16.98
N ASP A 18 4.26 -11.56 17.08
CA ASP A 18 3.40 -12.31 16.19
C ASP A 18 2.90 -11.45 15.02
N GLY A 19 2.77 -12.04 13.86
CA GLY A 19 2.24 -11.38 12.70
C GLY A 19 0.72 -11.24 12.71
N VAL A 20 0.18 -10.65 11.66
CA VAL A 20 -1.24 -10.51 11.42
C VAL A 20 -1.68 -11.50 10.36
N LYS A 21 -2.83 -12.15 10.58
CA LYS A 21 -3.45 -13.05 9.62
C LYS A 21 -4.82 -12.52 9.20
N VAL A 22 -5.03 -12.36 7.91
CA VAL A 22 -6.27 -11.83 7.33
C VAL A 22 -6.67 -12.70 6.16
N PHE A 23 -7.89 -13.25 6.18
CA PHE A 23 -8.37 -14.23 5.19
C PHE A 23 -7.40 -15.41 4.98
N GLY A 24 -6.76 -15.86 6.05
CA GLY A 24 -5.78 -16.94 5.99
C GLY A 24 -4.39 -16.52 5.50
N MET A 25 -4.20 -15.31 4.99
CA MET A 25 -2.90 -14.77 4.58
C MET A 25 -2.13 -14.28 5.79
N GLU A 26 -0.94 -14.85 6.00
CA GLU A 26 -0.04 -14.44 7.09
C GLU A 26 0.72 -13.15 6.73
N HIS A 27 1.01 -12.35 7.73
CA HIS A 27 1.76 -11.10 7.59
C HIS A 27 1.15 -10.15 6.55
N PHE A 28 -0.17 -9.98 6.62
CA PHE A 28 -0.88 -9.12 5.67
C PHE A 28 -0.36 -7.66 5.70
N TRP A 29 0.07 -7.19 6.87
CA TRP A 29 0.86 -5.96 7.05
C TRP A 29 1.88 -6.15 8.20
N GLY A 30 2.82 -5.19 8.36
CA GLY A 30 3.71 -5.12 9.51
C GLY A 30 4.93 -6.05 9.47
N ASN A 31 5.23 -6.68 8.34
CA ASN A 31 6.42 -7.52 8.17
C ASN A 31 7.37 -6.96 7.11
N LEU A 32 6.95 -6.95 5.88
CA LEU A 32 7.69 -6.37 4.76
C LEU A 32 6.78 -5.40 4.00
N TRP A 33 7.33 -4.30 3.56
CA TRP A 33 6.68 -3.46 2.57
C TRP A 33 6.32 -4.26 1.34
N ARG A 34 5.09 -4.13 0.88
CA ARG A 34 4.62 -4.77 -0.35
C ARG A 34 4.49 -3.74 -1.46
N ARG A 35 5.17 -3.97 -2.55
CA ARG A 35 5.04 -3.12 -3.73
C ARG A 35 3.66 -3.32 -4.36
N THR A 36 3.00 -2.20 -4.66
CA THR A 36 1.66 -2.20 -5.25
C THR A 36 1.72 -1.68 -6.67
N ALA A 37 1.28 -2.48 -7.63
CA ALA A 37 1.07 -2.01 -8.98
C ALA A 37 -0.19 -1.14 -9.06
N GLY A 38 -0.16 -0.12 -9.92
CA GLY A 38 -1.34 0.70 -10.19
C GLY A 38 -1.61 1.84 -9.21
N TRP A 39 -0.72 2.10 -8.25
CA TRP A 39 -0.79 3.29 -7.40
C TRP A 39 0.57 3.99 -7.38
N MET A 40 0.58 5.26 -7.72
CA MET A 40 1.78 6.07 -7.82
C MET A 40 1.53 7.52 -7.43
N ASN A 41 2.60 8.23 -7.13
CA ASN A 41 2.64 9.68 -6.98
C ASN A 41 3.56 10.25 -8.10
N VAL A 42 3.00 11.05 -8.97
CA VAL A 42 3.74 11.69 -10.06
C VAL A 42 3.80 13.18 -9.78
N ASN A 43 4.97 13.68 -9.40
CA ASN A 43 5.18 15.09 -9.06
C ASN A 43 4.12 15.65 -8.10
N GLY A 44 3.82 14.91 -7.02
CA GLY A 44 2.83 15.29 -6.04
C GLY A 44 1.39 14.94 -6.39
N THR A 45 1.12 14.41 -7.56
CA THR A 45 -0.24 13.99 -7.95
C THR A 45 -0.41 12.48 -7.78
N GLN A 46 -1.27 12.08 -6.86
CA GLN A 46 -1.60 10.66 -6.71
C GLN A 46 -2.44 10.17 -7.88
N LYS A 47 -2.05 9.05 -8.43
CA LYS A 47 -2.70 8.41 -9.59
C LYS A 47 -2.95 6.93 -9.31
N VAL A 48 -4.12 6.44 -9.69
CA VAL A 48 -4.52 5.05 -9.49
C VAL A 48 -5.03 4.44 -10.78
N LYS A 49 -4.60 3.23 -11.07
CA LYS A 49 -5.13 2.40 -12.15
C LYS A 49 -5.55 1.05 -11.60
N LEU A 50 -6.81 0.73 -11.76
CA LEU A 50 -7.34 -0.59 -11.48
C LEU A 50 -7.47 -1.38 -12.78
N THR A 51 -7.00 -2.60 -12.76
CA THR A 51 -7.30 -3.55 -13.83
C THR A 51 -8.58 -4.29 -13.48
N ARG A 52 -9.50 -4.36 -14.43
CA ARG A 52 -10.79 -5.07 -14.28
C ARG A 52 -11.09 -5.89 -15.55
N GLY A 53 -11.91 -6.90 -15.39
CA GLY A 53 -12.31 -7.76 -16.51
C GLY A 53 -11.19 -8.66 -16.97
N THR A 54 -10.88 -8.63 -18.25
CA THR A 54 -9.82 -9.45 -18.86
C THR A 54 -8.41 -8.99 -18.57
N LYS A 55 -8.23 -7.77 -18.04
CA LYS A 55 -6.93 -7.23 -17.68
C LYS A 55 -6.57 -7.68 -16.27
N ASP A 56 -5.46 -8.37 -16.14
CA ASP A 56 -4.97 -8.92 -14.86
C ASP A 56 -3.70 -8.25 -14.34
N GLY A 57 -3.17 -7.27 -15.09
CA GLY A 57 -1.92 -6.60 -14.74
C GLY A 57 -0.66 -7.42 -15.03
N SER A 58 -0.79 -8.55 -15.72
CA SER A 58 0.34 -9.43 -16.04
C SER A 58 1.27 -8.87 -17.11
N THR A 59 0.81 -7.88 -17.88
CA THR A 59 1.60 -7.24 -18.93
C THR A 59 2.12 -5.88 -18.48
N ALA A 60 3.36 -5.55 -18.86
CA ALA A 60 3.97 -4.26 -18.57
C ALA A 60 3.17 -3.07 -19.12
N SER A 61 2.39 -3.27 -20.17
CA SER A 61 1.49 -2.24 -20.73
C SER A 61 0.30 -1.91 -19.84
N ASP A 62 -0.06 -2.78 -18.90
CA ASP A 62 -1.15 -2.52 -17.96
C ASP A 62 -0.75 -1.48 -16.91
N TYR A 63 0.53 -1.43 -16.57
CA TYR A 63 1.10 -0.48 -15.63
C TYR A 63 2.34 0.18 -16.21
N ASN A 64 2.41 1.50 -16.14
CA ASN A 64 3.53 2.29 -16.67
C ASN A 64 4.11 3.20 -15.59
N THR A 65 5.23 3.84 -15.88
CA THR A 65 5.99 4.69 -14.95
C THR A 65 5.66 6.17 -15.05
N ASP A 66 4.82 6.57 -15.98
CA ASP A 66 4.45 7.96 -16.25
C ASP A 66 3.01 8.29 -15.86
N GLY A 67 2.22 7.28 -15.51
CA GLY A 67 0.84 7.42 -15.07
C GLY A 67 -0.15 7.70 -16.20
N ASN A 68 0.22 7.38 -17.44
CA ASN A 68 -0.69 7.50 -18.58
C ASN A 68 -1.82 6.48 -18.48
N GLY A 69 -3.07 6.95 -18.62
CA GLY A 69 -4.25 6.11 -18.45
C GLY A 69 -4.63 5.81 -16.99
N TYR A 70 -3.94 6.41 -16.03
CA TYR A 70 -4.31 6.35 -14.61
C TYR A 70 -5.33 7.43 -14.27
N LYS A 71 -6.22 7.13 -13.32
CA LYS A 71 -7.13 8.12 -12.76
C LYS A 71 -6.39 8.98 -11.74
N THR A 72 -6.45 10.28 -11.90
CA THR A 72 -5.96 11.23 -10.89
C THR A 72 -6.88 11.22 -9.67
N VAL A 73 -6.31 11.11 -8.50
CA VAL A 73 -7.02 11.25 -7.22
C VAL A 73 -7.00 12.73 -6.83
N SER A 74 -8.05 13.46 -7.19
CA SER A 74 -8.12 14.91 -6.96
C SER A 74 -8.12 15.23 -5.47
N GLY A 75 -7.33 16.23 -5.08
CA GLY A 75 -7.18 16.65 -3.67
C GLY A 75 -6.33 15.71 -2.81
N ALA A 76 -5.71 14.68 -3.39
CA ALA A 76 -4.78 13.80 -2.72
C ALA A 76 -3.33 14.20 -3.06
N THR A 77 -2.99 15.45 -2.82
CA THR A 77 -1.65 15.99 -3.07
C THR A 77 -1.19 16.70 -1.82
N PRO A 78 -0.55 16.00 -0.88
CA PRO A 78 0.09 16.66 0.25
C PRO A 78 1.23 17.54 -0.27
N SER A 79 1.47 18.66 0.37
CA SER A 79 2.54 19.59 -0.02
C SER A 79 3.90 19.08 0.44
N GLY A 80 4.93 19.18 -0.43
CA GLY A 80 6.32 18.87 -0.09
C GLY A 80 6.64 17.38 -0.05
N SER A 81 7.61 17.02 0.77
CA SER A 81 8.01 15.64 1.08
C SER A 81 7.98 15.47 2.59
N SER A 82 7.25 14.51 3.07
CA SER A 82 7.06 14.31 4.52
C SER A 82 6.54 12.89 4.80
N GLY A 83 6.36 12.61 6.09
CA GLY A 83 5.76 11.37 6.57
C GLY A 83 5.27 11.50 7.99
N GLY A 84 4.39 10.64 8.39
CA GLY A 84 3.80 10.61 9.71
C GLY A 84 2.54 9.77 9.76
N TYR A 85 1.72 10.00 10.77
CA TYR A 85 0.42 9.35 10.87
C TYR A 85 -0.59 9.97 9.93
N ILE A 86 -1.42 9.14 9.31
CA ILE A 86 -2.54 9.58 8.47
C ILE A 86 -3.47 10.46 9.31
N ASN A 87 -3.86 11.61 8.76
CA ASN A 87 -4.83 12.51 9.35
C ASN A 87 -6.14 12.54 8.55
N SER A 88 -6.05 12.36 7.25
CA SER A 88 -7.24 12.34 6.40
C SER A 88 -7.13 11.33 5.27
N MET A 89 -8.29 10.78 4.92
CA MET A 89 -8.48 9.83 3.84
C MET A 89 -9.47 10.39 2.83
N LYS A 90 -9.28 10.05 1.56
CA LYS A 90 -10.24 10.32 0.51
C LYS A 90 -10.90 9.02 0.04
N THR A 91 -12.22 9.03 -0.05
CA THR A 91 -12.99 7.92 -0.61
C THR A 91 -13.25 8.17 -2.09
N GLU A 92 -12.91 7.20 -2.90
CA GLU A 92 -13.14 7.16 -4.34
C GLU A 92 -13.85 5.85 -4.70
N GLY A 93 -14.38 5.74 -5.91
CA GLY A 93 -15.07 4.53 -6.35
C GLY A 93 -14.23 3.24 -6.39
N PHE A 94 -12.92 3.36 -6.18
CA PHE A 94 -11.98 2.23 -6.09
C PHE A 94 -11.48 1.96 -4.66
N GLY A 95 -11.87 2.76 -3.66
CA GLY A 95 -11.47 2.57 -2.27
C GLY A 95 -11.07 3.86 -1.57
N ARG A 96 -10.38 3.71 -0.44
CA ARG A 96 -9.90 4.81 0.39
C ARG A 96 -8.41 5.02 0.16
N ILE A 97 -8.01 6.28 -0.01
CA ILE A 97 -6.64 6.71 -0.26
C ILE A 97 -6.22 7.70 0.83
N PRO A 98 -5.10 7.47 1.53
CA PRO A 98 -4.55 8.45 2.47
C PRO A 98 -4.06 9.70 1.73
N VAL A 99 -4.36 10.88 2.28
CA VAL A 99 -4.05 12.16 1.62
C VAL A 99 -3.18 13.09 2.46
N THR A 100 -3.23 13.02 3.79
CA THR A 100 -2.37 13.84 4.65
C THR A 100 -1.73 13.01 5.76
N ALA A 101 -0.52 13.43 6.17
CA ALA A 101 0.32 12.75 7.16
C ALA A 101 0.60 13.66 8.39
N SER A 102 -0.38 14.46 8.80
CA SER A 102 -0.29 15.38 9.95
C SER A 102 -1.02 14.88 11.19
N GLY A 103 -1.36 13.59 11.24
CA GLY A 103 -2.03 12.96 12.36
C GLY A 103 -1.09 12.58 13.51
N SER A 104 -1.64 11.80 14.42
CA SER A 104 -0.93 11.20 15.55
C SER A 104 -1.35 9.75 15.74
N SER A 105 -0.73 9.03 16.65
CA SER A 105 -1.10 7.65 16.99
C SER A 105 -2.51 7.49 17.57
N SER A 106 -3.18 8.59 17.88
CA SER A 106 -4.57 8.62 18.35
C SER A 106 -5.58 9.15 17.34
N THR A 107 -5.15 9.48 16.12
CA THR A 107 -6.09 9.81 15.04
C THR A 107 -6.81 8.55 14.55
N PHE A 108 -8.03 8.74 14.06
CA PHE A 108 -8.75 7.65 13.41
C PHE A 108 -7.98 7.21 12.14
N GLU A 109 -7.77 5.91 11.97
CA GLU A 109 -6.90 5.37 10.91
C GLU A 109 -5.43 5.82 11.06
N ALA A 110 -4.89 5.65 12.25
CA ALA A 110 -3.55 6.11 12.65
C ALA A 110 -2.38 5.32 12.03
N ASP A 111 -2.52 4.83 10.80
CA ASP A 111 -1.45 4.19 10.05
C ASP A 111 -0.47 5.23 9.48
N GLY A 112 0.68 4.78 9.02
CA GLY A 112 1.70 5.65 8.45
C GLY A 112 1.45 6.02 6.99
N LEU A 113 1.76 7.28 6.65
CA LEU A 113 1.85 7.74 5.27
C LEU A 113 3.16 8.51 5.09
N TRP A 114 3.95 8.11 4.08
CA TRP A 114 5.12 8.87 3.62
C TRP A 114 4.97 9.20 2.14
N TYR A 115 5.54 10.31 1.72
CA TYR A 115 5.46 10.75 0.32
C TYR A 115 6.62 11.67 -0.04
N ASN A 116 6.97 11.65 -1.32
CA ASN A 116 7.89 12.59 -1.96
C ASN A 116 7.23 13.10 -3.25
N ASN A 117 7.12 14.42 -3.35
CA ASN A 117 6.43 15.08 -4.47
C ASN A 117 7.38 15.47 -5.61
N SER A 118 8.60 14.95 -5.64
CA SER A 118 9.57 15.17 -6.72
C SER A 118 9.77 13.90 -7.53
N GLY A 119 9.34 13.91 -8.79
CA GLY A 119 9.46 12.76 -9.69
C GLY A 119 8.31 11.75 -9.57
N THR A 120 8.57 10.53 -10.01
CA THR A 120 7.60 9.42 -9.98
C THR A 120 7.93 8.44 -8.87
N MET A 121 7.00 8.28 -7.94
CA MET A 121 7.09 7.37 -6.82
C MET A 121 6.03 6.28 -6.93
N TYR A 122 6.39 5.05 -6.59
CA TYR A 122 5.47 3.91 -6.56
C TYR A 122 5.08 3.57 -5.13
N ALA A 123 3.82 3.28 -4.92
CA ALA A 123 3.34 2.89 -3.60
C ALA A 123 3.92 1.55 -3.15
N ILE A 124 4.38 1.54 -1.91
CA ILE A 124 4.58 0.34 -1.11
C ILE A 124 3.65 0.43 0.10
N VAL A 125 3.11 -0.68 0.54
CA VAL A 125 2.02 -0.71 1.53
C VAL A 125 2.29 -1.68 2.67
N GLY A 126 1.61 -1.47 3.79
CA GLY A 126 1.56 -2.39 4.93
C GLY A 126 2.58 -2.14 6.02
N GLY A 127 3.68 -1.48 5.74
CA GLY A 127 4.75 -1.25 6.72
C GLY A 127 5.64 -2.47 6.95
N THR A 128 6.70 -2.28 7.74
CA THR A 128 7.65 -3.30 8.16
C THR A 128 7.61 -3.52 9.67
N TRP A 129 8.30 -4.53 10.14
CA TRP A 129 8.43 -4.85 11.57
C TRP A 129 8.92 -3.69 12.44
N ASN A 130 9.62 -2.70 11.88
CA ASN A 130 10.17 -1.57 12.63
C ASN A 130 9.31 -0.28 12.56
N ASN A 131 8.20 -0.28 11.85
CA ASN A 131 7.31 0.88 11.77
C ASN A 131 6.35 1.01 12.97
N GLY A 132 6.31 0.01 13.86
CA GLY A 132 5.51 0.05 15.08
C GLY A 132 4.03 0.32 14.82
N LEU A 133 3.46 1.28 15.54
CA LEU A 133 2.03 1.64 15.41
C LEU A 133 1.64 2.25 14.07
N GLN A 134 2.60 2.60 13.23
CA GLN A 134 2.32 3.11 11.87
C GLN A 134 2.03 1.98 10.87
N CYS A 135 2.25 0.70 11.25
CA CYS A 135 1.85 -0.43 10.44
C CYS A 135 0.34 -0.62 10.46
N GLY A 136 -0.25 -0.90 9.30
CA GLY A 136 -1.66 -1.22 9.23
C GLY A 136 -2.18 -1.34 7.79
N PRO A 137 -3.47 -1.60 7.64
CA PRO A 137 -4.09 -1.81 6.33
C PRO A 137 -4.06 -0.58 5.40
N PHE A 138 -3.94 0.61 5.97
CA PHE A 138 -3.86 1.87 5.21
C PHE A 138 -2.44 2.44 5.15
N CYS A 139 -1.47 1.78 5.80
CA CYS A 139 -0.07 2.21 5.80
C CYS A 139 0.48 2.21 4.38
N ALA A 140 1.01 3.35 3.94
CA ALA A 140 1.51 3.53 2.60
C ALA A 140 2.76 4.42 2.58
N ASP A 141 3.65 4.11 1.64
CA ASP A 141 4.80 4.96 1.36
C ASP A 141 4.90 5.22 -0.15
N LEU A 142 4.83 6.49 -0.49
CA LEU A 142 4.90 7.05 -1.84
C LEU A 142 6.15 7.94 -1.97
N ALA A 143 7.22 7.59 -1.26
CA ALA A 143 8.48 8.36 -1.26
C ALA A 143 9.59 7.72 -2.09
N TYR A 144 9.36 6.55 -2.66
CA TYR A 144 10.41 5.80 -3.35
C TYR A 144 10.13 5.58 -4.83
N THR A 145 11.20 5.64 -5.62
CA THR A 145 11.15 5.38 -7.06
C THR A 145 10.84 3.92 -7.38
N PRO A 146 10.43 3.60 -8.62
CA PRO A 146 10.18 2.22 -9.04
C PRO A 146 11.37 1.26 -8.87
N SER A 147 12.60 1.81 -8.84
CA SER A 147 13.85 1.03 -8.70
C SER A 147 14.21 0.66 -7.26
N LEU A 148 13.40 1.07 -6.28
CA LEU A 148 13.66 0.71 -4.88
C LEU A 148 13.81 -0.80 -4.72
N SER A 149 14.91 -1.20 -4.11
CA SER A 149 15.17 -2.58 -3.66
C SER A 149 15.74 -2.55 -2.24
N GLY A 150 15.53 -3.60 -1.49
CA GLY A 150 16.04 -3.71 -0.12
C GLY A 150 15.43 -4.88 0.64
N SER A 151 16.06 -5.24 1.75
CA SER A 151 15.64 -6.38 2.58
C SER A 151 14.27 -6.19 3.26
N THR A 152 13.79 -4.96 3.31
CA THR A 152 12.47 -4.62 3.88
C THR A 152 11.34 -4.61 2.86
N ASN A 153 11.65 -4.87 1.59
CA ASN A 153 10.67 -4.84 0.50
C ASN A 153 10.40 -6.25 -0.01
N GLY A 154 9.14 -6.57 -0.15
CA GLY A 154 8.66 -7.83 -0.69
C GLY A 154 7.61 -7.64 -1.78
N ALA A 155 7.23 -8.75 -2.38
CA ALA A 155 6.12 -8.82 -3.32
C ALA A 155 5.20 -9.97 -2.92
N ALA A 156 3.91 -9.81 -3.18
CA ALA A 156 2.94 -10.88 -3.07
C ALA A 156 2.47 -11.28 -4.47
N LEU A 157 2.29 -12.58 -4.68
CA LEU A 157 1.68 -13.08 -5.90
C LEU A 157 0.19 -12.74 -5.90
N SER A 158 -0.30 -12.27 -7.03
CA SER A 158 -1.72 -12.20 -7.31
C SER A 158 -2.12 -13.45 -8.08
N CYS A 159 -3.10 -14.18 -7.58
CA CYS A 159 -3.64 -15.35 -8.24
C CYS A 159 -5.02 -15.01 -8.80
N LYS A 160 -5.20 -15.18 -10.10
CA LYS A 160 -6.51 -15.10 -10.76
C LYS A 160 -7.00 -16.52 -10.99
N PRO A 161 -8.24 -16.86 -10.57
CA PRO A 161 -8.82 -18.15 -10.94
C PRO A 161 -8.83 -18.30 -12.47
N LEU A 162 -8.43 -19.46 -12.96
CA LEU A 162 -8.62 -19.80 -14.37
C LEU A 162 -10.12 -19.74 -14.67
N ALA A 163 -10.48 -19.11 -15.77
CA ALA A 163 -11.85 -19.20 -16.25
C ALA A 163 -12.13 -20.68 -16.51
N THR A 164 -13.11 -21.24 -15.84
CA THR A 164 -13.63 -22.55 -16.19
C THR A 164 -14.20 -22.46 -17.60
N ALA A 165 -13.69 -23.30 -18.48
CA ALA A 165 -14.15 -23.40 -19.87
C ALA A 165 -15.62 -23.85 -19.91
#